data_8ad4f4b4a8e250d1417ab2960dee7e73
#
_entry.id   8ad4f4b4a8e250d1417ab2960dee7e73
#
_cell.length_a   1.000
_cell.length_b   1.000
_cell.length_c   1.000
_cell.angle_alpha   90.00
_cell.angle_beta   90.00
_cell.angle_gamma   90.00
#
_symmetry.space_group_name_H-M   'P 1'
#
loop_
_entity.id
_entity.type
_entity.pdbx_description
1 polymer ?
#
loop_
_entity_poly.entity_id
_entity_poly.type
_entity_poly.pdbx_seq_one_letter_code
_entity_poly.pdbx_strand_id
1 'polypeptide(L)'
;EIAQCLVGSEMCIRDSYMDIRDLQLTSFAENGSGRMITNGGKANSYGVELSLRSRITDGLTADLNYGFTRATFRDYIFTDKDENSQIVKTDCKDNFIPYTPRHTVSLGLQYTKLLHRKMVDQFTASAQFTGAGKIFWTEKNDISQPFYGLVNAKVGVRKGIVNLNLWSRNITNTDYQAFYFESFNQSFIQKGKPFQIGGEITVTF
;
A
#
# COMPACT_ATOMS: atom_id res chain seq x y z
N GLU A 1 0.87 24.32 -1.60
CA GLU A 1 2.07 23.62 -2.11
C GLU A 1 3.32 24.40 -1.76
N ILE A 2 4.19 23.83 -0.96
CA ILE A 2 5.54 24.38 -0.74
C ILE A 2 6.51 23.37 -1.36
N ALA A 3 6.96 23.66 -2.57
CA ALA A 3 8.06 22.94 -3.19
C ALA A 3 9.37 23.70 -2.86
N GLN A 4 10.22 23.11 -2.02
CA GLN A 4 11.59 23.57 -1.84
C GLN A 4 12.50 22.67 -2.67
N CYS A 5 12.96 23.16 -3.82
CA CYS A 5 13.97 22.48 -4.63
C CYS A 5 15.37 22.84 -4.10
N LEU A 6 16.01 21.90 -3.44
CA LEU A 6 17.46 21.94 -3.20
C LEU A 6 18.18 21.37 -4.42
N VAL A 7 19.33 21.93 -4.79
CA VAL A 7 20.13 21.44 -5.94
C VAL A 7 20.41 19.93 -5.75
N GLY A 8 19.82 19.08 -6.62
CA GLY A 8 19.95 17.62 -6.57
C GLY A 8 18.96 16.88 -5.68
N SER A 9 18.02 17.57 -5.02
CA SER A 9 16.94 16.97 -4.25
C SER A 9 15.63 17.73 -4.43
N GLU A 10 14.53 17.00 -4.39
CA GLU A 10 13.15 17.50 -4.47
C GLU A 10 12.38 17.00 -3.24
N MET A 11 11.70 17.92 -2.56
CA MET A 11 10.81 17.59 -1.43
C MET A 11 9.43 18.19 -1.68
N CYS A 12 8.39 17.37 -1.49
CA CYS A 12 7.01 17.80 -1.57
C CYS A 12 6.27 17.38 -0.30
N ILE A 13 5.53 18.29 0.28
CA ILE A 13 4.63 18.05 1.41
C ILE A 13 3.24 18.42 0.95
N ARG A 14 2.27 17.54 1.22
CA ARG A 14 0.85 17.75 0.95
C ARG A 14 0.04 17.44 2.20
N ASP A 15 -0.94 18.26 2.48
CA ASP A 15 -1.98 18.00 3.45
C ASP A 15 -3.32 17.82 2.75
N SER A 16 -4.21 17.12 3.40
CA SER A 16 -5.56 16.87 2.88
C SER A 16 -6.57 16.81 4.02
N TYR A 17 -7.75 17.33 3.74
CA TYR A 17 -8.94 17.18 4.59
C TYR A 17 -10.17 16.92 3.71
N MET A 18 -10.95 15.91 4.10
CA MET A 18 -12.20 15.55 3.42
C MET A 18 -13.33 15.38 4.44
N ASP A 19 -14.45 16.07 4.24
CA ASP A 19 -15.73 15.80 4.89
C ASP A 19 -16.58 14.98 3.92
N ILE A 20 -16.87 13.75 4.30
CA ILE A 20 -17.55 12.79 3.44
C ILE A 20 -18.95 12.59 3.97
N ARG A 21 -19.94 12.74 3.10
CA ARG A 21 -21.35 12.51 3.37
C ARG A 21 -21.83 11.39 2.45
N ASP A 22 -22.76 10.59 2.94
CA ASP A 22 -23.32 9.46 2.19
C ASP A 22 -22.24 8.49 1.66
N LEU A 23 -21.27 8.18 2.53
CA LEU A 23 -20.21 7.22 2.23
C LEU A 23 -20.82 5.88 1.83
N GLN A 24 -20.49 5.41 0.64
CA GLN A 24 -20.94 4.11 0.17
C GLN A 24 -19.98 3.01 0.66
N LEU A 25 -20.53 2.07 1.41
CA LEU A 25 -19.81 0.88 1.86
C LEU A 25 -20.37 -0.35 1.14
N THR A 26 -19.46 -1.22 0.73
CA THR A 26 -19.85 -2.50 0.13
C THR A 26 -19.85 -3.54 1.24
N SER A 27 -21.01 -4.11 1.52
CA SER A 27 -21.19 -5.27 2.38
C SER A 27 -21.69 -6.46 1.58
N PHE A 28 -21.52 -7.66 2.12
CA PHE A 28 -22.15 -8.83 1.55
C PHE A 28 -23.58 -8.95 2.09
N ALA A 29 -24.52 -9.33 1.20
CA ALA A 29 -25.88 -9.56 1.63
C ALA A 29 -25.94 -10.70 2.66
N GLU A 30 -26.79 -10.58 3.67
CA GLU A 30 -26.93 -11.57 4.75
C GLU A 30 -27.23 -13.00 4.25
N ASN A 31 -27.88 -13.13 3.11
CA ASN A 31 -28.15 -14.41 2.45
C ASN A 31 -26.97 -14.95 1.62
N GLY A 32 -25.82 -14.29 1.64
CA GLY A 32 -24.62 -14.67 0.89
C GLY A 32 -24.71 -14.52 -0.63
N SER A 33 -25.84 -14.07 -1.16
CA SER A 33 -26.10 -14.04 -2.60
C SER A 33 -25.71 -12.77 -3.31
N GLY A 34 -24.70 -12.02 -2.85
CA GLY A 34 -24.26 -10.84 -3.58
C GLY A 34 -23.66 -9.73 -2.71
N ARG A 35 -23.20 -8.68 -3.38
CA ARG A 35 -22.73 -7.46 -2.74
C ARG A 35 -23.88 -6.47 -2.63
N MET A 36 -24.05 -5.91 -1.45
CA MET A 36 -24.91 -4.76 -1.22
C MET A 36 -24.06 -3.51 -1.05
N ILE A 37 -24.54 -2.41 -1.63
CA ILE A 37 -23.98 -1.09 -1.36
C ILE A 37 -24.92 -0.41 -0.38
N THR A 38 -24.40 -0.08 0.80
CA THR A 38 -25.15 0.67 1.81
C THR A 38 -24.58 2.08 1.92
N ASN A 39 -25.43 3.06 2.16
CA ASN A 39 -24.97 4.40 2.48
C ASN A 39 -24.49 4.42 3.92
N GLY A 40 -23.17 4.55 4.09
CA GLY A 40 -22.47 4.44 5.38
C GLY A 40 -22.34 5.77 6.12
N GLY A 41 -23.41 6.55 6.25
CA GLY A 41 -23.38 7.71 7.10
C GLY A 41 -22.35 8.78 6.72
N LYS A 42 -21.74 9.40 7.73
CA LYS A 42 -20.77 10.49 7.57
C LYS A 42 -19.40 10.07 8.05
N ALA A 43 -18.38 10.54 7.35
CA ALA A 43 -17.01 10.29 7.71
C ALA A 43 -16.14 11.54 7.51
N ASN A 44 -14.99 11.55 8.14
CA ASN A 44 -13.95 12.53 7.85
C ASN A 44 -12.61 11.83 7.64
N SER A 45 -11.81 12.41 6.79
CA SER A 45 -10.45 11.97 6.55
C SER A 45 -9.52 13.17 6.52
N TYR A 46 -8.38 13.05 7.18
CA TYR A 46 -7.29 14.01 7.05
C TYR A 46 -5.96 13.28 7.01
N GLY A 47 -5.01 13.89 6.34
CA GLY A 47 -3.74 13.26 6.12
C GLY A 47 -2.62 14.22 5.75
N VAL A 48 -1.41 13.70 5.81
CA VAL A 48 -0.19 14.38 5.37
C VAL A 48 0.62 13.42 4.54
N GLU A 49 1.12 13.90 3.41
CA GLU A 49 2.03 13.16 2.54
C GLU A 49 3.36 13.90 2.44
N LEU A 50 4.44 13.16 2.55
CA LEU A 50 5.81 13.62 2.35
C LEU A 50 6.44 12.81 1.24
N SER A 51 6.99 13.49 0.24
CA SER A 51 7.80 12.88 -0.82
C SER A 51 9.16 13.57 -0.87
N LEU A 52 10.22 12.78 -0.81
CA LEU A 52 11.59 13.24 -0.92
C LEU A 52 12.31 12.42 -1.98
N ARG A 53 12.92 13.10 -2.94
CA ARG A 53 13.80 12.46 -3.92
C ARG A 53 15.15 13.17 -3.91
N SER A 54 16.22 12.41 -3.81
CA SER A 54 17.57 12.96 -3.74
C SER A 54 18.55 12.17 -4.59
N ARG A 55 19.40 12.89 -5.30
CA ARG A 55 20.58 12.33 -5.95
C ARG A 55 21.74 12.40 -4.97
N ILE A 56 22.09 11.28 -4.35
CA ILE A 56 23.10 11.20 -3.31
C ILE A 56 24.51 11.31 -3.92
N THR A 57 24.73 10.61 -5.05
CA THR A 57 25.99 10.66 -5.81
C THR A 57 25.70 10.53 -7.30
N ASP A 58 26.73 10.66 -8.13
CA ASP A 58 26.62 10.32 -9.54
C ASP A 58 26.31 8.83 -9.70
N GLY A 59 25.06 8.57 -10.07
CA GLY A 59 24.54 7.22 -10.25
C GLY A 59 23.73 6.65 -9.08
N LEU A 60 23.73 7.25 -7.87
CA LEU A 60 22.89 6.81 -6.74
C LEU A 60 21.79 7.82 -6.47
N THR A 61 20.56 7.37 -6.59
CA THR A 61 19.36 8.12 -6.21
C THR A 61 18.61 7.41 -5.08
N ALA A 62 18.01 8.18 -4.20
CA ALA A 62 17.10 7.70 -3.17
C ALA A 62 15.77 8.43 -3.27
N ASP A 63 14.69 7.72 -3.00
CA ASP A 63 13.35 8.27 -2.84
C ASP A 63 12.72 7.77 -1.54
N LEU A 64 12.07 8.66 -0.84
CA LEU A 64 11.30 8.38 0.36
C LEU A 64 9.91 8.98 0.18
N ASN A 65 8.89 8.14 0.37
CA ASN A 65 7.51 8.58 0.44
C ASN A 65 6.91 8.10 1.75
N TYR A 66 6.23 8.99 2.43
CA TYR A 66 5.50 8.70 3.65
C TYR A 66 4.12 9.32 3.58
N GLY A 67 3.11 8.55 3.93
CA GLY A 67 1.74 8.99 4.05
C GLY A 67 1.20 8.69 5.45
N PHE A 68 0.52 9.68 6.01
CA PHE A 68 -0.32 9.51 7.20
C PHE A 68 -1.76 9.84 6.82
N THR A 69 -2.69 8.95 7.14
CA THR A 69 -4.12 9.15 6.90
C THR A 69 -4.90 8.74 8.14
N ARG A 70 -5.75 9.63 8.63
CA ARG A 70 -6.76 9.29 9.64
C ARG A 70 -8.14 9.48 9.03
N ALA A 71 -8.79 8.37 8.71
CA ALA A 71 -10.15 8.31 8.20
C ALA A 71 -11.04 7.60 9.23
N THR A 72 -12.07 8.29 9.72
CA THR A 72 -12.97 7.78 10.77
C THR A 72 -14.42 8.11 10.46
N PHE A 73 -15.32 7.25 10.92
CA PHE A 73 -16.75 7.53 10.87
C PHE A 73 -17.12 8.64 11.86
N ARG A 74 -17.94 9.57 11.42
CA ARG A 74 -18.56 10.59 12.30
C ARG A 74 -19.95 10.18 12.76
N ASP A 75 -20.65 9.41 11.92
CA ASP A 75 -22.00 8.96 12.17
C ASP A 75 -22.25 7.73 11.30
N TYR A 76 -22.14 6.56 11.90
CA TYR A 76 -22.39 5.31 11.22
C TYR A 76 -22.86 4.23 12.21
N ILE A 77 -24.03 3.66 11.93
CA ILE A 77 -24.59 2.54 12.69
C ILE A 77 -24.50 1.29 11.81
N PHE A 78 -23.65 0.37 12.20
CA PHE A 78 -23.57 -0.95 11.59
C PHE A 78 -24.73 -1.82 12.10
N THR A 79 -25.45 -2.44 11.18
CA THR A 79 -26.59 -3.32 11.50
C THR A 79 -26.26 -4.74 11.08
N ASP A 80 -26.35 -5.67 12.01
CA ASP A 80 -26.04 -7.09 11.84
C ASP A 80 -27.10 -7.94 12.50
N LYS A 81 -27.08 -9.25 12.28
CA LYS A 81 -27.92 -10.22 13.00
C LYS A 81 -27.03 -11.07 13.92
N ASP A 82 -27.50 -11.26 15.14
CA ASP A 82 -26.86 -12.19 16.06
C ASP A 82 -27.17 -13.66 15.71
N GLU A 83 -26.61 -14.58 16.48
CA GLU A 83 -26.83 -16.03 16.33
C GLU A 83 -28.31 -16.44 16.44
N ASN A 84 -29.14 -15.61 17.07
CA ASN A 84 -30.59 -15.80 17.22
C ASN A 84 -31.41 -15.09 16.15
N SER A 85 -30.76 -14.57 15.08
CA SER A 85 -31.37 -13.79 14.00
C SER A 85 -31.99 -12.46 14.46
N GLN A 86 -31.61 -11.96 15.65
CA GLN A 86 -32.04 -10.66 16.14
C GLN A 86 -31.14 -9.55 15.55
N ILE A 87 -31.77 -8.43 15.20
CA ILE A 87 -31.07 -7.27 14.66
C ILE A 87 -30.28 -6.61 15.78
N VAL A 88 -28.95 -6.61 15.65
CA VAL A 88 -28.01 -5.89 16.51
C VAL A 88 -27.50 -4.66 15.80
N LYS A 89 -27.58 -3.52 16.47
CA LYS A 89 -27.06 -2.25 15.98
C LYS A 89 -25.81 -1.88 16.78
N THR A 90 -24.70 -1.66 16.09
CA THR A 90 -23.43 -1.25 16.68
C THR A 90 -23.11 0.17 16.22
N ASP A 91 -22.92 1.09 17.16
CA ASP A 91 -22.42 2.44 16.85
C ASP A 91 -20.93 2.35 16.52
N CYS A 92 -20.58 2.69 15.29
CA CYS A 92 -19.21 2.69 14.77
C CYS A 92 -18.60 4.10 14.71
N LYS A 93 -19.20 5.07 15.41
CA LYS A 93 -18.65 6.41 15.54
C LYS A 93 -17.19 6.35 16.05
N ASP A 94 -16.33 7.18 15.46
CA ASP A 94 -14.90 7.27 15.73
C ASP A 94 -14.06 6.04 15.33
N ASN A 95 -14.70 4.94 14.87
CA ASN A 95 -13.99 3.82 14.27
C ASN A 95 -13.32 4.22 12.95
N PHE A 96 -12.20 3.58 12.68
CA PHE A 96 -11.48 3.78 11.41
C PHE A 96 -12.24 3.15 10.25
N ILE A 97 -12.22 3.85 9.11
CA ILE A 97 -12.75 3.32 7.86
C ILE A 97 -11.94 2.09 7.44
N PRO A 98 -12.61 0.97 7.12
CA PRO A 98 -11.94 -0.24 6.67
C PRO A 98 -11.03 -0.04 5.45
N TYR A 99 -10.07 -0.95 5.29
CA TYR A 99 -9.12 -0.99 4.16
C TYR A 99 -8.21 0.23 4.01
N THR A 100 -8.18 1.11 5.01
CA THR A 100 -7.37 2.33 4.97
C THR A 100 -6.20 2.23 5.96
N PRO A 101 -4.95 2.03 5.49
CA PRO A 101 -3.79 2.04 6.36
C PRO A 101 -3.55 3.44 6.92
N ARG A 102 -3.27 3.52 8.23
CA ARG A 102 -2.97 4.80 8.88
C ARG A 102 -1.63 5.40 8.46
N HIS A 103 -0.68 4.55 8.14
CA HIS A 103 0.67 4.92 7.72
C HIS A 103 1.04 4.12 6.49
N THR A 104 1.65 4.79 5.53
CA THR A 104 2.29 4.15 4.39
C THR A 104 3.71 4.67 4.28
N VAL A 105 4.64 3.81 3.94
CA VAL A 105 6.04 4.20 3.73
C VAL A 105 6.58 3.49 2.51
N SER A 106 7.35 4.20 1.71
CA SER A 106 8.13 3.62 0.61
C SER A 106 9.50 4.26 0.61
N LEU A 107 10.55 3.44 0.63
CA LEU A 107 11.94 3.85 0.51
C LEU A 107 12.54 3.12 -0.68
N GLY A 108 13.02 3.86 -1.67
CA GLY A 108 13.68 3.35 -2.86
C GLY A 108 15.15 3.79 -2.91
N LEU A 109 16.01 2.89 -3.35
CA LEU A 109 17.40 3.16 -3.70
C LEU A 109 17.66 2.64 -5.09
N GLN A 110 18.24 3.46 -5.95
CA GLN A 110 18.62 3.08 -7.30
C GLN A 110 20.05 3.49 -7.59
N TYR A 111 20.84 2.54 -7.99
CA TYR A 111 22.22 2.75 -8.41
C TYR A 111 22.40 2.37 -9.88
N THR A 112 23.01 3.27 -10.64
CA THR A 112 23.33 3.07 -12.06
C THR A 112 24.78 3.45 -12.29
N LYS A 113 25.55 2.56 -12.90
CA LYS A 113 26.95 2.79 -13.26
C LYS A 113 27.21 2.42 -14.71
N LEU A 114 27.73 3.38 -15.49
CA LEU A 114 28.26 3.13 -16.82
C LEU A 114 29.65 2.55 -16.69
N LEU A 115 29.89 1.40 -17.27
CA LEU A 115 31.14 0.65 -17.11
C LEU A 115 32.03 0.71 -18.33
N HIS A 116 31.46 0.91 -19.53
CA HIS A 116 32.17 0.99 -20.83
C HIS A 116 33.23 -0.12 -21.02
N ARG A 117 32.94 -1.33 -20.52
CA ARG A 117 33.82 -2.50 -20.61
C ARG A 117 33.42 -3.40 -21.79
N LYS A 118 34.34 -4.23 -22.27
CA LYS A 118 34.08 -5.16 -23.39
C LYS A 118 32.81 -6.03 -23.17
N MET A 119 32.54 -6.46 -21.94
CA MET A 119 31.44 -7.39 -21.64
C MET A 119 30.18 -6.71 -21.11
N VAL A 120 30.26 -5.51 -20.52
CA VAL A 120 29.13 -4.82 -19.88
C VAL A 120 29.24 -3.32 -20.09
N ASP A 121 28.18 -2.70 -20.58
CA ASP A 121 28.12 -1.25 -20.79
C ASP A 121 27.54 -0.53 -19.57
N GLN A 122 26.58 -1.15 -18.90
CA GLN A 122 25.89 -0.55 -17.76
C GLN A 122 25.51 -1.61 -16.73
N PHE A 123 25.68 -1.26 -15.47
CA PHE A 123 25.18 -1.99 -14.32
C PHE A 123 24.09 -1.17 -13.62
N THR A 124 23.02 -1.82 -13.21
CA THR A 124 21.94 -1.23 -12.42
C THR A 124 21.66 -2.10 -11.20
N ALA A 125 21.38 -1.48 -10.08
CA ALA A 125 20.88 -2.15 -8.88
C ALA A 125 19.80 -1.29 -8.25
N SER A 126 18.72 -1.88 -7.80
CA SER A 126 17.69 -1.18 -7.05
C SER A 126 17.18 -2.01 -5.89
N ALA A 127 16.83 -1.35 -4.81
CA ALA A 127 16.18 -1.93 -3.65
C ALA A 127 15.00 -1.04 -3.27
N GLN A 128 13.91 -1.65 -2.86
CA GLN A 128 12.71 -0.94 -2.44
C GLN A 128 12.17 -1.59 -1.17
N PHE A 129 11.91 -0.78 -0.17
CA PHE A 129 11.10 -1.13 0.99
C PHE A 129 9.74 -0.46 0.85
N THR A 130 8.66 -1.21 1.09
CA THR A 130 7.30 -0.67 1.21
C THR A 130 6.69 -1.18 2.49
N GLY A 131 6.01 -0.32 3.22
CA GLY A 131 5.35 -0.67 4.47
C GLY A 131 3.96 -0.08 4.54
N ALA A 132 3.03 -0.84 5.12
CA ALA A 132 1.69 -0.40 5.45
C ALA A 132 1.46 -0.55 6.95
N GLY A 133 0.94 0.49 7.57
CA GLY A 133 0.53 0.51 8.96
C GLY A 133 -0.67 -0.38 9.22
N LYS A 134 -1.17 -0.34 10.44
CA LYS A 134 -2.35 -1.11 10.82
C LYS A 134 -3.54 -0.79 9.90
N ILE A 135 -4.17 -1.84 9.36
CA ILE A 135 -5.37 -1.79 8.52
C ILE A 135 -6.48 -2.51 9.28
N PHE A 136 -7.63 -1.88 9.44
CA PHE A 136 -8.82 -2.54 9.91
C PHE A 136 -9.61 -3.08 8.72
N TRP A 137 -10.19 -4.28 8.87
CA TRP A 137 -10.93 -4.93 7.79
C TRP A 137 -12.44 -4.76 7.90
N THR A 138 -12.92 -4.42 9.10
CA THR A 138 -14.35 -4.32 9.45
C THR A 138 -14.67 -2.94 9.98
N GLU A 139 -15.92 -2.54 9.89
CA GLU A 139 -16.44 -1.28 10.42
C GLU A 139 -16.41 -1.25 11.96
N LYS A 140 -16.46 -2.41 12.60
CA LYS A 140 -16.35 -2.58 14.07
C LYS A 140 -14.91 -2.42 14.56
N ASN A 141 -13.91 -2.46 13.65
CA ASN A 141 -12.48 -2.44 13.94
C ASN A 141 -11.97 -3.60 14.84
N ASP A 142 -12.69 -4.70 14.87
CA ASP A 142 -12.36 -5.91 15.62
C ASP A 142 -11.31 -6.77 14.91
N ILE A 143 -11.27 -6.75 13.58
CA ILE A 143 -10.32 -7.51 12.77
C ILE A 143 -9.35 -6.56 12.07
N SER A 144 -8.07 -6.87 12.15
CA SER A 144 -7.05 -5.98 11.59
C SER A 144 -5.79 -6.72 11.18
N GLN A 145 -5.09 -6.17 10.19
CA GLN A 145 -3.71 -6.50 9.82
C GLN A 145 -2.78 -5.55 10.56
N PRO A 146 -1.82 -6.03 11.36
CA PRO A 146 -0.78 -5.18 11.94
C PRO A 146 0.15 -4.64 10.84
N PHE A 147 1.06 -3.73 11.23
CA PHE A 147 2.09 -3.23 10.31
C PHE A 147 2.83 -4.39 9.65
N TYR A 148 3.05 -4.26 8.34
CA TYR A 148 3.94 -5.15 7.59
C TYR A 148 4.81 -4.36 6.62
N GLY A 149 5.99 -4.90 6.33
CA GLY A 149 6.93 -4.33 5.39
C GLY A 149 7.45 -5.36 4.41
N LEU A 150 7.63 -4.95 3.16
CA LEU A 150 8.11 -5.79 2.07
C LEU A 150 9.38 -5.19 1.50
N VAL A 151 10.38 -6.02 1.26
CA VAL A 151 11.64 -5.65 0.60
C VAL A 151 11.69 -6.31 -0.76
N ASN A 152 11.95 -5.50 -1.79
CA ASN A 152 12.15 -5.94 -3.17
C ASN A 152 13.52 -5.48 -3.64
N ALA A 153 14.15 -6.24 -4.54
CA ALA A 153 15.41 -5.84 -5.17
C ALA A 153 15.45 -6.28 -6.63
N LYS A 154 16.21 -5.53 -7.43
CA LYS A 154 16.49 -5.85 -8.82
C LYS A 154 17.92 -5.49 -9.13
N VAL A 155 18.63 -6.38 -9.83
CA VAL A 155 19.94 -6.11 -10.41
C VAL A 155 19.90 -6.36 -11.90
N GLY A 156 20.62 -5.53 -12.67
CA GLY A 156 20.60 -5.63 -14.11
C GLY A 156 21.94 -5.30 -14.74
N VAL A 157 22.22 -5.92 -15.87
CA VAL A 157 23.38 -5.63 -16.72
C VAL A 157 22.93 -5.42 -18.16
N ARG A 158 23.45 -4.39 -18.80
CA ARG A 158 23.16 -4.10 -20.21
C ARG A 158 24.43 -4.19 -21.06
N LYS A 159 24.28 -4.82 -22.23
CA LYS A 159 25.28 -4.87 -23.28
C LYS A 159 24.62 -4.61 -24.64
N GLY A 160 24.97 -3.48 -25.27
CA GLY A 160 24.35 -3.06 -26.52
C GLY A 160 22.83 -3.02 -26.43
N ILE A 161 22.16 -3.83 -27.24
CA ILE A 161 20.69 -3.93 -27.30
C ILE A 161 20.10 -4.89 -26.25
N VAL A 162 20.93 -5.68 -25.53
CA VAL A 162 20.47 -6.70 -24.59
C VAL A 162 20.56 -6.17 -23.16
N ASN A 163 19.48 -6.32 -22.40
CA ASN A 163 19.42 -6.05 -20.96
C ASN A 163 18.95 -7.31 -20.22
N LEU A 164 19.77 -7.76 -19.27
CA LEU A 164 19.48 -8.90 -18.41
C LEU A 164 19.19 -8.40 -17.01
N ASN A 165 18.05 -8.77 -16.44
CA ASN A 165 17.65 -8.40 -15.09
C ASN A 165 17.36 -9.64 -14.25
N LEU A 166 17.78 -9.63 -13.00
CA LEU A 166 17.35 -10.53 -11.95
C LEU A 166 16.58 -9.72 -10.91
N TRP A 167 15.40 -10.16 -10.56
CA TRP A 167 14.56 -9.49 -9.58
C TRP A 167 14.09 -10.44 -8.48
N SER A 168 13.85 -9.87 -7.31
CA SER A 168 13.26 -10.57 -6.19
C SER A 168 12.21 -9.69 -5.52
N ARG A 169 11.11 -10.30 -5.07
CA ARG A 169 10.02 -9.66 -4.34
C ARG A 169 9.80 -10.35 -3.01
N ASN A 170 9.43 -9.56 -2.01
CA ASN A 170 9.24 -10.02 -0.64
C ASN A 170 10.43 -10.87 -0.16
N ILE A 171 11.65 -10.29 -0.21
CA ILE A 171 12.90 -10.99 0.12
C ILE A 171 12.89 -11.49 1.56
N THR A 172 12.25 -10.77 2.45
CA THR A 172 12.08 -11.13 3.87
C THR A 172 11.08 -12.23 4.10
N ASN A 173 10.38 -12.67 3.05
CA ASN A 173 9.28 -13.64 3.12
C ASN A 173 8.25 -13.30 4.20
N THR A 174 7.93 -12.01 4.31
CA THR A 174 6.95 -11.50 5.28
C THR A 174 5.57 -12.08 4.97
N ASP A 175 4.94 -12.71 5.97
CA ASP A 175 3.55 -13.16 5.89
C ASP A 175 2.63 -11.98 6.27
N TYR A 176 1.63 -11.71 5.43
CA TYR A 176 0.67 -10.64 5.63
C TYR A 176 -0.66 -10.98 4.95
N GLN A 177 -1.73 -10.40 5.48
CA GLN A 177 -3.04 -10.48 4.88
C GLN A 177 -3.18 -9.37 3.83
N ALA A 178 -3.38 -9.73 2.57
CA ALA A 178 -3.59 -8.79 1.48
C ALA A 178 -5.03 -8.30 1.41
N PHE A 179 -5.97 -9.13 1.84
CA PHE A 179 -7.40 -8.84 1.84
C PHE A 179 -8.13 -9.74 2.83
N TYR A 180 -9.21 -9.22 3.42
CA TYR A 180 -10.12 -9.93 4.29
C TYR A 180 -11.56 -9.55 3.94
N PHE A 181 -12.47 -10.50 3.98
CA PHE A 181 -13.90 -10.25 3.90
C PHE A 181 -14.69 -11.37 4.59
N GLU A 182 -15.88 -11.04 5.01
CA GLU A 182 -16.85 -11.98 5.59
C GLU A 182 -17.98 -12.25 4.60
N SER A 183 -18.38 -13.51 4.49
CA SER A 183 -19.51 -13.95 3.69
C SER A 183 -20.03 -15.30 4.20
N PHE A 184 -21.32 -15.53 4.17
CA PHE A 184 -21.97 -16.77 4.66
C PHE A 184 -21.59 -17.13 6.11
N ASN A 185 -21.49 -16.17 7.01
CA ASN A 185 -20.99 -16.34 8.39
C ASN A 185 -19.59 -17.00 8.46
N GLN A 186 -18.80 -16.81 7.42
CA GLN A 186 -17.40 -17.30 7.36
C GLN A 186 -16.46 -16.17 7.00
N SER A 187 -15.27 -16.25 7.57
CA SER A 187 -14.18 -15.29 7.30
C SER A 187 -13.26 -15.81 6.22
N PHE A 188 -12.97 -14.99 5.24
CA PHE A 188 -12.07 -15.30 4.14
C PHE A 188 -10.87 -14.38 4.16
N ILE A 189 -9.67 -14.97 4.12
CA ILE A 189 -8.40 -14.25 4.12
C ILE A 189 -7.64 -14.56 2.85
N GLN A 190 -7.25 -13.54 2.13
CA GLN A 190 -6.28 -13.66 1.05
C GLN A 190 -4.89 -13.31 1.62
N LYS A 191 -4.00 -14.29 1.65
CA LYS A 191 -2.59 -14.05 2.00
C LYS A 191 -1.87 -13.29 0.91
N GLY A 192 -0.91 -12.47 1.31
CA GLY A 192 0.01 -11.82 0.41
C GLY A 192 0.93 -12.81 -0.30
N LYS A 193 1.58 -12.35 -1.36
CA LYS A 193 2.51 -13.19 -2.12
C LYS A 193 3.76 -13.45 -1.29
N PRO A 194 4.22 -14.71 -1.18
CA PRO A 194 5.46 -15.05 -0.50
C PRO A 194 6.68 -14.56 -1.30
N PHE A 195 7.86 -14.91 -0.84
CA PHE A 195 9.10 -14.68 -1.59
C PHE A 195 9.00 -15.16 -3.03
N GLN A 196 9.41 -14.30 -3.95
CA GLN A 196 9.48 -14.59 -5.38
C GLN A 196 10.81 -14.13 -5.95
N ILE A 197 11.36 -14.89 -6.91
CA ILE A 197 12.54 -14.54 -7.68
C ILE A 197 12.29 -14.83 -9.15
N GLY A 198 12.83 -14.02 -10.03
CA GLY A 198 12.70 -14.23 -11.48
C GLY A 198 13.75 -13.47 -12.28
N GLY A 199 13.91 -13.87 -13.52
CA GLY A 199 14.78 -13.24 -14.51
C GLY A 199 13.96 -12.63 -15.66
N GLU A 200 14.52 -11.58 -16.26
CA GLU A 200 13.94 -10.88 -17.42
C GLU A 200 15.04 -10.58 -18.42
N ILE A 201 14.80 -10.86 -19.68
CA ILE A 201 15.67 -10.52 -20.79
C ILE A 201 14.92 -9.55 -21.70
N THR A 202 15.46 -8.38 -21.92
CA THR A 202 14.89 -7.35 -22.83
C THR A 202 15.86 -7.11 -23.98
N VAL A 203 15.36 -7.15 -25.20
CA VAL A 203 16.11 -6.81 -26.41
C VAL A 203 15.43 -5.61 -27.05
N THR A 204 16.22 -4.53 -27.25
CA THR A 204 15.72 -3.27 -27.86
C THR A 204 16.28 -3.16 -29.26
N PHE A 205 15.44 -3.13 -30.27
CA PHE A 205 15.78 -3.03 -31.70
C PHE A 205 15.78 -1.58 -32.16
#